data_422b0849d0690ee7f007992492b09c3e
#
_entry.id   422b0849d0690ee7f007992492b09c3e
#
_cell.length_a   1.000
_cell.length_b   1.000
_cell.length_c   1.000
_cell.angle_alpha   90.00
_cell.angle_beta   90.00
_cell.angle_gamma   90.00
#
_symmetry.space_group_name_H-M   'P 1'
#
loop_
_entity.id
_entity.type
_entity.pdbx_description
1 polymer ?
#
loop_
_entity_poly.entity_id
_entity_poly.type
_entity_poly.pdbx_seq_one_letter_code
_entity_poly.pdbx_strand_id
1 'polypeptide(L)'
;MKFNSFLVGELFDIHPTTAYKMGNDELFSHKGTTLVLSNSSANNGIGSYCGLAPTEQGGVITFSDTTTGADTMFYQADPFIGYPHVQGMYPYQRDKWNDKCCLYVISCIRKSAGNGWSYAVKFNRALVKKLSVELPVIASSDSNHKYTVDDIDWQYMQDRIAELDAYLKATGLNDYELTEEDKEVLSLSLSL
;
A
#
# COMPACT_ATOMS: atom_id res chain seq x y z
N MET A 1 14.07 12.07 -18.46
CA MET A 1 12.81 11.88 -17.75
C MET A 1 12.51 13.13 -16.94
N LYS A 2 11.27 13.63 -17.00
CA LYS A 2 10.80 14.79 -16.21
C LYS A 2 9.90 14.31 -15.09
N PHE A 3 9.93 15.00 -13.96
CA PHE A 3 9.08 14.74 -12.80
C PHE A 3 8.33 16.01 -12.42
N ASN A 4 7.16 15.84 -11.82
CA ASN A 4 6.37 16.93 -11.26
C ASN A 4 5.77 16.51 -9.92
N SER A 5 5.57 17.49 -9.04
CA SER A 5 4.97 17.31 -7.72
C SER A 5 3.46 17.25 -7.80
N PHE A 6 2.88 16.26 -7.14
CA PHE A 6 1.43 16.09 -6.97
C PHE A 6 1.09 15.88 -5.51
N LEU A 7 -0.02 16.46 -5.06
CA LEU A 7 -0.53 16.12 -3.73
C LEU A 7 -1.21 14.75 -3.77
N VAL A 8 -0.98 13.93 -2.76
CA VAL A 8 -1.61 12.59 -2.67
C VAL A 8 -3.14 12.69 -2.72
N GLY A 9 -3.72 13.75 -2.12
CA GLY A 9 -5.15 14.02 -2.18
C GLY A 9 -5.70 14.45 -3.55
N GLU A 10 -4.83 14.77 -4.53
CA GLU A 10 -5.24 14.99 -5.93
C GLU A 10 -5.32 13.70 -6.72
N LEU A 11 -4.64 12.65 -6.25
CA LEU A 11 -4.58 11.34 -6.89
C LEU A 11 -5.63 10.37 -6.35
N PHE A 12 -5.94 10.49 -5.05
CA PHE A 12 -6.77 9.52 -4.32
C PHE A 12 -7.84 10.20 -3.47
N ASP A 13 -9.05 9.62 -3.51
CA ASP A 13 -10.00 9.81 -2.41
C ASP A 13 -9.55 8.94 -1.24
N ILE A 14 -9.39 9.55 -0.06
CA ILE A 14 -8.88 8.85 1.14
C ILE A 14 -9.93 8.92 2.23
N HIS A 15 -10.43 7.77 2.64
CA HIS A 15 -11.42 7.64 3.70
C HIS A 15 -11.26 6.31 4.47
N PRO A 16 -11.89 6.16 5.66
CA PRO A 16 -11.87 4.90 6.40
C PRO A 16 -12.43 3.76 5.58
N THR A 17 -11.82 2.58 5.71
CA THR A 17 -12.42 1.34 5.19
C THR A 17 -13.65 0.95 6.01
N THR A 18 -14.57 0.24 5.38
CA THR A 18 -15.80 -0.24 6.01
C THR A 18 -15.53 -1.50 6.84
N ALA A 19 -15.68 -1.39 8.16
CA ALA A 19 -15.60 -2.54 9.07
C ALA A 19 -16.99 -3.06 9.43
N TYR A 20 -17.10 -4.33 9.76
CA TYR A 20 -18.31 -4.88 10.37
C TYR A 20 -18.50 -4.29 11.77
N LYS A 21 -19.76 -4.00 12.13
CA LYS A 21 -20.14 -3.49 13.46
C LYS A 21 -20.36 -4.66 14.43
N MET A 22 -19.31 -5.43 14.68
CA MET A 22 -19.32 -6.56 15.61
C MET A 22 -17.98 -6.68 16.33
N GLY A 23 -17.96 -7.45 17.43
CA GLY A 23 -16.71 -7.72 18.15
C GLY A 23 -15.80 -8.70 17.41
N ASN A 24 -14.53 -8.72 17.78
CA ASN A 24 -13.55 -9.62 17.15
C ASN A 24 -13.91 -11.10 17.33
N ASP A 25 -14.41 -11.49 18.50
CA ASP A 25 -14.79 -12.88 18.78
C ASP A 25 -15.92 -13.34 17.84
N GLU A 26 -16.88 -12.48 17.58
CA GLU A 26 -17.97 -12.73 16.63
C GLU A 26 -17.43 -12.76 15.20
N LEU A 27 -16.67 -11.74 14.78
CA LEU A 27 -16.09 -11.64 13.44
C LEU A 27 -15.29 -12.89 13.09
N PHE A 28 -14.40 -13.32 13.96
CA PHE A 28 -13.50 -14.45 13.72
C PHE A 28 -14.11 -15.82 14.04
N SER A 29 -15.33 -15.87 14.56
CA SER A 29 -16.10 -17.12 14.65
C SER A 29 -16.55 -17.62 13.28
N HIS A 30 -16.75 -16.73 12.31
CA HIS A 30 -17.10 -17.04 10.92
C HIS A 30 -15.87 -17.54 10.16
N LYS A 31 -15.69 -18.86 10.06
CA LYS A 31 -14.53 -19.44 9.36
C LYS A 31 -14.65 -19.32 7.86
N GLY A 32 -13.56 -18.90 7.18
CA GLY A 32 -13.50 -18.72 5.73
C GLY A 32 -12.19 -18.12 5.28
N THR A 33 -12.15 -17.59 4.06
CA THR A 33 -10.91 -17.15 3.37
C THR A 33 -10.90 -15.67 2.99
N THR A 34 -11.95 -14.91 3.32
CA THR A 34 -11.97 -13.47 3.05
C THR A 34 -10.94 -12.78 3.94
N LEU A 35 -10.06 -12.00 3.33
CA LEU A 35 -9.03 -11.24 4.03
C LEU A 35 -9.64 -10.25 5.02
N VAL A 36 -9.14 -10.20 6.24
CA VAL A 36 -9.47 -9.16 7.23
C VAL A 36 -8.19 -8.36 7.49
N LEU A 37 -8.23 -7.08 7.18
CA LEU A 37 -7.07 -6.20 7.42
C LEU A 37 -6.93 -5.88 8.91
N SER A 38 -5.76 -5.38 9.26
CA SER A 38 -5.42 -4.93 10.60
C SER A 38 -4.49 -3.72 10.54
N ASN A 39 -4.12 -3.19 11.71
CA ASN A 39 -3.17 -2.09 11.83
C ASN A 39 -1.70 -2.58 11.83
N SER A 40 -1.42 -3.73 11.20
CA SER A 40 -0.10 -4.35 11.16
C SER A 40 0.79 -3.75 10.08
N SER A 41 2.08 -3.68 10.33
CA SER A 41 3.13 -3.40 9.33
C SER A 41 3.69 -4.67 8.67
N ALA A 42 3.20 -5.85 9.05
CA ALA A 42 3.61 -7.14 8.49
C ALA A 42 2.48 -7.78 7.68
N ASN A 43 2.83 -8.80 6.90
CA ASN A 43 1.90 -9.64 6.15
C ASN A 43 0.88 -8.84 5.30
N ASN A 44 1.36 -7.81 4.59
CA ASN A 44 0.53 -6.92 3.77
C ASN A 44 -0.68 -6.30 4.53
N GLY A 45 -0.56 -6.12 5.85
CA GLY A 45 -1.65 -5.64 6.71
C GLY A 45 -2.72 -6.67 7.03
N ILE A 46 -2.60 -7.92 6.54
CA ILE A 46 -3.56 -9.00 6.78
C ILE A 46 -3.41 -9.48 8.22
N GLY A 47 -4.45 -9.28 9.02
CA GLY A 47 -4.48 -9.72 10.42
C GLY A 47 -5.13 -11.09 10.61
N SER A 48 -6.08 -11.46 9.77
CA SER A 48 -6.82 -12.73 9.86
C SER A 48 -7.63 -12.99 8.59
N TYR A 49 -8.42 -14.08 8.63
CA TYR A 49 -9.37 -14.47 7.61
C TYR A 49 -10.72 -14.76 8.24
N CYS A 50 -11.82 -14.52 7.50
CA CYS A 50 -13.15 -14.85 7.96
C CYS A 50 -14.07 -15.27 6.81
N GLY A 51 -15.26 -15.82 7.14
CA GLY A 51 -16.24 -16.33 6.17
C GLY A 51 -17.30 -15.34 5.74
N LEU A 52 -17.22 -14.09 6.20
CA LEU A 52 -18.15 -13.04 5.80
C LEU A 52 -17.77 -12.45 4.42
N ALA A 53 -18.73 -11.80 3.78
CA ALA A 53 -18.48 -11.12 2.52
C ALA A 53 -17.47 -9.96 2.69
N PRO A 54 -16.64 -9.66 1.69
CA PRO A 54 -15.78 -8.49 1.74
C PRO A 54 -16.61 -7.19 1.81
N THR A 55 -16.11 -6.21 2.56
CA THR A 55 -16.74 -4.89 2.69
C THR A 55 -16.11 -3.86 1.74
N GLU A 56 -14.95 -4.20 1.17
CA GLU A 56 -14.19 -3.36 0.26
C GLU A 56 -13.80 -4.16 -0.99
N GLN A 57 -13.70 -3.45 -2.11
CA GLN A 57 -13.16 -3.99 -3.35
C GLN A 57 -11.63 -3.93 -3.33
N GLY A 58 -10.98 -4.86 -4.04
CA GLY A 58 -9.54 -4.80 -4.30
C GLY A 58 -9.15 -3.65 -5.26
N GLY A 59 -7.85 -3.56 -5.55
CA GLY A 59 -7.29 -2.52 -6.41
C GLY A 59 -7.09 -1.19 -5.68
N VAL A 60 -6.87 -1.21 -4.37
CA VAL A 60 -6.70 0.00 -3.54
C VAL A 60 -5.45 -0.08 -2.67
N ILE A 61 -4.95 1.06 -2.24
CA ILE A 61 -3.88 1.17 -1.25
C ILE A 61 -4.53 1.36 0.12
N THR A 62 -4.02 0.67 1.14
CA THR A 62 -4.48 0.84 2.53
C THR A 62 -3.33 1.26 3.44
N PHE A 63 -3.64 1.93 4.54
CA PHE A 63 -2.70 2.25 5.62
C PHE A 63 -3.42 2.42 6.95
N SER A 64 -2.70 2.29 8.06
CA SER A 64 -3.25 2.58 9.39
C SER A 64 -3.04 4.03 9.79
N ASP A 65 -4.06 4.69 10.34
CA ASP A 65 -3.99 6.06 10.85
C ASP A 65 -3.58 6.16 12.31
N THR A 66 -3.20 5.03 12.91
CA THR A 66 -2.75 4.97 14.31
C THR A 66 -1.25 4.78 14.47
N THR A 67 -0.52 4.63 13.37
CA THR A 67 0.92 4.34 13.36
C THR A 67 1.78 5.60 13.26
N THR A 68 3.09 5.39 13.44
CA THR A 68 4.11 6.46 13.43
C THR A 68 4.84 6.56 12.08
N GLY A 69 4.23 6.08 10.99
CA GLY A 69 4.84 6.14 9.66
C GLY A 69 4.03 5.45 8.59
N ALA A 70 4.60 5.38 7.40
CA ALA A 70 3.99 4.75 6.23
C ALA A 70 4.25 3.23 6.14
N ASP A 71 4.70 2.60 7.22
CA ASP A 71 5.08 1.17 7.24
C ASP A 71 3.89 0.23 7.04
N THR A 72 2.69 0.71 7.39
CA THR A 72 1.42 -0.02 7.21
C THR A 72 0.76 0.24 5.87
N MET A 73 1.45 0.90 4.93
CA MET A 73 0.90 1.19 3.61
C MET A 73 1.13 0.03 2.66
N PHE A 74 0.05 -0.57 2.16
CA PHE A 74 0.07 -1.73 1.28
C PHE A 74 -0.94 -1.63 0.15
N TYR A 75 -0.64 -2.28 -0.98
CA TYR A 75 -1.60 -2.49 -2.06
C TYR A 75 -2.41 -3.76 -1.79
N GLN A 76 -3.72 -3.64 -1.85
CA GLN A 76 -4.67 -4.74 -1.71
C GLN A 76 -5.22 -5.11 -3.09
N ALA A 77 -4.77 -6.24 -3.63
CA ALA A 77 -5.21 -6.70 -4.95
C ALA A 77 -6.64 -7.26 -4.91
N ASP A 78 -6.95 -8.01 -3.86
CA ASP A 78 -8.21 -8.72 -3.71
C ASP A 78 -9.22 -7.97 -2.83
N PRO A 79 -10.53 -8.26 -2.95
CA PRO A 79 -11.53 -7.77 -2.02
C PRO A 79 -11.24 -8.21 -0.58
N PHE A 80 -11.52 -7.32 0.38
CA PHE A 80 -11.19 -7.54 1.79
C PHE A 80 -12.26 -7.01 2.73
N ILE A 81 -12.16 -7.37 3.98
CA ILE A 81 -12.94 -6.77 5.07
C ILE A 81 -12.09 -5.67 5.70
N GLY A 82 -12.62 -4.45 5.70
CA GLY A 82 -12.02 -3.31 6.37
C GLY A 82 -12.00 -3.49 7.89
N TYR A 83 -11.14 -2.71 8.55
CA TYR A 83 -10.95 -2.79 10.00
C TYR A 83 -10.85 -1.39 10.61
N PRO A 84 -11.21 -1.19 11.89
CA PRO A 84 -11.06 0.10 12.55
C PRO A 84 -9.64 0.66 12.41
N HIS A 85 -9.56 1.95 12.12
CA HIS A 85 -8.30 2.68 11.87
C HIS A 85 -7.54 2.32 10.59
N VAL A 86 -8.05 1.44 9.74
CA VAL A 86 -7.52 1.22 8.40
C VAL A 86 -8.17 2.22 7.44
N GLN A 87 -7.35 3.00 6.76
CA GLN A 87 -7.75 3.95 5.74
C GLN A 87 -7.54 3.34 4.35
N GLY A 88 -8.49 3.57 3.44
CA GLY A 88 -8.37 3.23 2.03
C GLY A 88 -8.00 4.47 1.21
N MET A 89 -7.16 4.29 0.20
CA MET A 89 -6.82 5.27 -0.82
C MET A 89 -7.39 4.77 -2.15
N TYR A 90 -8.46 5.40 -2.58
CA TYR A 90 -9.22 5.02 -3.77
C TYR A 90 -8.85 5.95 -4.92
N PRO A 91 -8.22 5.46 -5.99
CA PRO A 91 -7.76 6.32 -7.08
C PRO A 91 -8.94 6.96 -7.81
N TYR A 92 -8.84 8.27 -8.13
CA TYR A 92 -9.86 8.97 -8.90
C TYR A 92 -9.96 8.44 -10.34
N GLN A 93 -8.82 8.10 -10.98
CA GLN A 93 -8.75 7.56 -12.33
C GLN A 93 -8.46 6.04 -12.28
N ARG A 94 -9.42 5.25 -11.79
CA ARG A 94 -9.23 3.82 -11.51
C ARG A 94 -8.65 3.01 -12.67
N ASP A 95 -8.99 3.36 -13.90
CA ASP A 95 -8.53 2.71 -15.12
C ASP A 95 -7.03 2.89 -15.39
N LYS A 96 -6.40 3.89 -14.78
CA LYS A 96 -4.95 4.18 -14.90
C LYS A 96 -4.11 3.48 -13.83
N TRP A 97 -4.72 3.18 -12.68
CA TRP A 97 -4.00 2.60 -11.53
C TRP A 97 -4.07 1.08 -11.56
N ASN A 98 -2.96 0.44 -11.84
CA ASN A 98 -2.76 -1.00 -11.65
C ASN A 98 -1.85 -1.25 -10.44
N ASP A 99 -1.56 -2.53 -10.15
CA ASP A 99 -0.68 -2.97 -9.08
C ASP A 99 0.68 -2.26 -9.10
N LYS A 100 1.33 -2.20 -10.28
CA LYS A 100 2.65 -1.58 -10.43
C LYS A 100 2.65 -0.08 -10.18
N CYS A 101 1.63 0.63 -10.69
CA CYS A 101 1.47 2.06 -10.42
C CYS A 101 1.23 2.31 -8.91
N CYS A 102 0.44 1.47 -8.25
CA CYS A 102 0.20 1.54 -6.81
C CYS A 102 1.48 1.28 -6.01
N LEU A 103 2.27 0.27 -6.36
CA LEU A 103 3.56 -0.02 -5.71
C LEU A 103 4.58 1.11 -5.90
N TYR A 104 4.61 1.71 -7.11
CA TYR A 104 5.46 2.85 -7.38
C TYR A 104 5.11 4.04 -6.48
N VAL A 105 3.83 4.43 -6.42
CA VAL A 105 3.40 5.57 -5.61
C VAL A 105 3.55 5.31 -4.11
N ILE A 106 3.34 4.08 -3.63
CA ILE A 106 3.63 3.71 -2.23
C ILE A 106 5.10 4.03 -1.90
N SER A 107 6.02 3.68 -2.78
CA SER A 107 7.45 3.95 -2.60
C SER A 107 7.73 5.47 -2.56
N CYS A 108 7.07 6.25 -3.42
CA CYS A 108 7.16 7.70 -3.41
C CYS A 108 6.59 8.32 -2.13
N ILE A 109 5.43 7.84 -1.65
CA ILE A 109 4.82 8.31 -0.41
C ILE A 109 5.70 7.97 0.80
N ARG A 110 6.22 6.74 0.88
CA ARG A 110 7.14 6.33 1.95
C ARG A 110 8.40 7.21 1.99
N LYS A 111 8.96 7.52 0.82
CA LYS A 111 10.11 8.43 0.70
C LYS A 111 9.75 9.84 1.15
N SER A 112 8.63 10.40 0.71
CA SER A 112 8.18 11.75 1.06
C SER A 112 7.77 11.87 2.51
N ALA A 113 7.17 10.82 3.08
CA ALA A 113 6.79 10.77 4.49
C ALA A 113 8.03 10.83 5.41
N GLY A 114 9.15 10.21 5.00
CA GLY A 114 10.39 10.18 5.78
C GLY A 114 10.18 9.65 7.20
N ASN A 115 11.09 10.01 8.12
CA ASN A 115 11.08 9.57 9.51
C ASN A 115 10.52 10.62 10.49
N GLY A 116 9.80 11.65 9.98
CA GLY A 116 9.31 12.77 10.78
C GLY A 116 8.07 12.47 11.66
N TRP A 117 7.63 11.24 11.71
CA TRP A 117 6.42 10.80 12.41
C TRP A 117 6.74 10.33 13.82
N SER A 118 5.86 10.66 14.77
CA SER A 118 6.00 10.32 16.17
C SER A 118 4.65 9.98 16.78
N TYR A 119 4.64 9.55 18.04
CA TYR A 119 3.38 9.35 18.77
C TYR A 119 2.51 10.61 18.82
N ALA A 120 3.14 11.80 18.85
CA ALA A 120 2.45 13.10 18.85
C ALA A 120 2.00 13.53 17.43
N VAL A 121 2.68 13.08 16.36
CA VAL A 121 2.39 13.39 14.97
C VAL A 121 2.16 12.10 14.21
N LYS A 122 0.98 11.52 14.35
CA LYS A 122 0.61 10.26 13.70
C LYS A 122 0.44 10.43 12.20
N PHE A 123 0.78 9.37 11.47
CA PHE A 123 0.54 9.22 10.04
C PHE A 123 -0.98 9.08 9.80
N ASN A 124 -1.68 10.20 9.66
CA ASN A 124 -3.13 10.25 9.56
C ASN A 124 -3.61 10.73 8.18
N ARG A 125 -4.86 10.45 7.88
CA ARG A 125 -5.52 10.78 6.61
C ARG A 125 -5.36 12.25 6.20
N ALA A 126 -5.52 13.19 7.12
CA ALA A 126 -5.47 14.61 6.80
C ALA A 126 -4.05 15.06 6.38
N LEU A 127 -3.03 14.46 6.98
CA LEU A 127 -1.64 14.71 6.63
C LEU A 127 -1.24 13.99 5.34
N VAL A 128 -1.66 12.73 5.16
CA VAL A 128 -1.40 11.97 3.93
C VAL A 128 -1.95 12.69 2.70
N LYS A 129 -3.16 13.24 2.75
CA LYS A 129 -3.74 14.04 1.66
C LYS A 129 -2.86 15.23 1.24
N LYS A 130 -2.08 15.78 2.16
CA LYS A 130 -1.21 16.95 1.94
C LYS A 130 0.23 16.59 1.59
N LEU A 131 0.60 15.31 1.64
CA LEU A 131 1.92 14.91 1.19
C LEU A 131 2.08 15.18 -0.30
N SER A 132 3.24 15.71 -0.66
CA SER A 132 3.66 15.89 -2.04
C SER A 132 4.53 14.72 -2.48
N VAL A 133 4.24 14.16 -3.63
CA VAL A 133 5.02 13.08 -4.26
C VAL A 133 5.50 13.52 -5.63
N GLU A 134 6.75 13.19 -5.94
CA GLU A 134 7.32 13.42 -7.27
C GLU A 134 6.99 12.23 -8.17
N LEU A 135 6.16 12.47 -9.22
CA LEU A 135 5.80 11.46 -10.20
C LEU A 135 6.35 11.82 -11.59
N PRO A 136 6.68 10.80 -12.39
CA PRO A 136 7.13 11.00 -13.77
C PRO A 136 6.00 11.60 -14.61
N VAL A 137 6.36 12.52 -15.51
CA VAL A 137 5.40 13.14 -16.44
C VAL A 137 5.92 13.09 -17.87
N ILE A 138 5.00 12.99 -18.82
CA ILE A 138 5.28 13.11 -20.25
C ILE A 138 5.71 14.56 -20.51
N ALA A 139 6.92 14.73 -21.00
CA ALA A 139 7.50 16.06 -21.19
C ALA A 139 6.72 16.86 -22.28
N SER A 140 6.26 18.05 -21.93
CA SER A 140 5.71 19.01 -22.89
C SER A 140 6.83 19.82 -23.54
N SER A 141 6.66 20.17 -24.81
CA SER A 141 7.52 21.14 -25.52
C SER A 141 7.21 22.59 -25.16
N ASP A 142 6.03 22.85 -24.57
CA ASP A 142 5.68 24.18 -24.05
C ASP A 142 6.33 24.40 -22.67
N SER A 143 7.19 25.39 -22.59
CA SER A 143 7.88 25.77 -21.34
C SER A 143 6.94 26.27 -20.24
N ASN A 144 5.73 26.74 -20.61
CA ASN A 144 4.71 27.24 -19.70
C ASN A 144 3.67 26.17 -19.32
N HIS A 145 3.83 24.94 -19.81
CA HIS A 145 2.89 23.86 -19.52
C HIS A 145 2.80 23.57 -18.02
N LYS A 146 1.58 23.62 -17.49
CA LYS A 146 1.27 23.23 -16.13
C LYS A 146 0.87 21.77 -16.09
N TYR A 147 1.73 20.95 -15.52
CA TYR A 147 1.51 19.52 -15.41
C TYR A 147 0.33 19.20 -14.48
N THR A 148 -0.53 18.30 -14.94
CA THR A 148 -1.70 17.79 -14.25
C THR A 148 -1.63 16.27 -14.11
N VAL A 149 -2.59 15.65 -13.48
CA VAL A 149 -2.68 14.18 -13.33
C VAL A 149 -2.74 13.48 -14.70
N ASP A 150 -3.27 14.16 -15.72
CA ASP A 150 -3.37 13.60 -17.08
C ASP A 150 -2.01 13.49 -17.79
N ASP A 151 -1.02 14.23 -17.32
CA ASP A 151 0.34 14.21 -17.86
C ASP A 151 1.24 13.14 -17.23
N ILE A 152 0.73 12.38 -16.25
CA ILE A 152 1.52 11.34 -15.58
C ILE A 152 1.93 10.27 -16.58
N ASP A 153 3.23 9.93 -16.58
CA ASP A 153 3.77 8.83 -17.36
C ASP A 153 3.54 7.49 -16.65
N TRP A 154 2.35 6.96 -16.83
CA TRP A 154 1.91 5.69 -16.24
C TRP A 154 2.77 4.52 -16.70
N GLN A 155 3.21 4.53 -17.97
CA GLN A 155 4.04 3.46 -18.51
C GLN A 155 5.40 3.42 -17.83
N TYR A 156 6.01 4.59 -17.60
CA TYR A 156 7.28 4.64 -16.88
C TYR A 156 7.19 4.03 -15.49
N MET A 157 6.12 4.32 -14.72
CA MET A 157 5.94 3.74 -13.38
C MET A 157 5.85 2.22 -13.45
N GLN A 158 5.09 1.69 -14.42
CA GLN A 158 4.93 0.25 -14.63
C GLN A 158 6.26 -0.40 -15.00
N ASP A 159 7.01 0.20 -15.91
CA ASP A 159 8.30 -0.33 -16.37
C ASP A 159 9.32 -0.39 -15.22
N ARG A 160 9.36 0.64 -14.36
CA ARG A 160 10.28 0.66 -13.22
C ARG A 160 9.99 -0.45 -12.21
N ILE A 161 8.73 -0.71 -11.90
CA ILE A 161 8.36 -1.82 -11.01
C ILE A 161 8.61 -3.17 -11.69
N ALA A 162 8.31 -3.30 -12.98
CA ALA A 162 8.59 -4.53 -13.73
C ALA A 162 10.09 -4.86 -13.80
N GLU A 163 10.95 -3.85 -13.98
CA GLU A 163 12.40 -4.02 -13.94
C GLU A 163 12.89 -4.46 -12.56
N LEU A 164 12.35 -3.87 -11.49
CA LEU A 164 12.68 -4.28 -10.12
C LEU A 164 12.26 -5.73 -9.87
N ASP A 165 11.04 -6.13 -10.26
CA ASP A 165 10.55 -7.49 -10.12
C ASP A 165 11.43 -8.48 -10.90
N ALA A 166 11.81 -8.14 -12.13
CA ALA A 166 12.72 -8.96 -12.94
C ALA A 166 14.11 -9.11 -12.28
N TYR A 167 14.62 -8.02 -11.69
CA TYR A 167 15.89 -8.05 -10.95
C TYR A 167 15.81 -8.95 -9.71
N LEU A 168 14.75 -8.81 -8.91
CA LEU A 168 14.54 -9.63 -7.72
C LEU A 168 14.45 -11.13 -8.07
N LYS A 169 13.73 -11.47 -9.15
CA LYS A 169 13.63 -12.84 -9.67
C LYS A 169 14.98 -13.37 -10.15
N ALA A 170 15.72 -12.57 -10.91
CA ALA A 170 17.02 -12.99 -11.47
C ALA A 170 18.09 -13.19 -10.38
N THR A 171 17.99 -12.49 -9.27
CA THR A 171 18.93 -12.58 -8.13
C THR A 171 18.47 -13.53 -7.03
N GLY A 172 17.27 -14.10 -7.13
CA GLY A 172 16.67 -14.94 -6.07
C GLY A 172 16.26 -14.16 -4.81
N LEU A 173 16.34 -12.82 -4.80
CA LEU A 173 15.98 -12.01 -3.64
C LEU A 173 14.47 -11.96 -3.35
N ASN A 174 13.65 -12.48 -4.26
CA ASN A 174 12.21 -12.66 -4.09
C ASN A 174 11.84 -14.11 -3.70
N ASP A 175 12.81 -14.97 -3.46
CA ASP A 175 12.57 -16.29 -2.93
C ASP A 175 12.45 -16.21 -1.41
N TYR A 176 11.24 -16.48 -0.92
CA TYR A 176 10.91 -16.49 0.51
C TYR A 176 10.77 -17.92 1.06
N GLU A 177 11.06 -18.94 0.23
CA GLU A 177 11.04 -20.30 0.69
C GLU A 177 12.27 -20.58 1.57
N LEU A 178 12.01 -20.98 2.79
CA LEU A 178 13.08 -21.38 3.70
C LEU A 178 13.74 -22.66 3.19
N THR A 179 15.04 -22.62 3.00
CA THR A 179 15.82 -23.83 2.72
C THR A 179 15.75 -24.79 3.93
N GLU A 180 16.09 -26.05 3.76
CA GLU A 180 16.15 -27.00 4.87
C GLU A 180 17.15 -26.55 5.94
N GLU A 181 18.23 -25.89 5.55
CA GLU A 181 19.24 -25.31 6.42
C GLU A 181 18.66 -24.15 7.27
N ASP A 182 17.86 -23.27 6.65
CA ASP A 182 17.16 -22.19 7.36
C ASP A 182 16.15 -22.73 8.39
N LYS A 183 15.41 -23.78 8.03
CA LYS A 183 14.45 -24.44 8.93
C LYS A 183 15.16 -25.09 10.12
N GLU A 184 16.33 -25.69 9.90
CA GLU A 184 17.14 -26.28 10.98
C GLU A 184 17.62 -25.20 11.95
N VAL A 185 18.17 -24.08 11.45
CA VAL A 185 18.61 -22.95 12.28
C VAL A 185 17.45 -22.36 13.07
N LEU A 186 16.28 -22.17 12.45
CA LEU A 186 15.08 -21.67 13.15
C LEU A 186 14.61 -22.64 14.24
N SER A 187 14.66 -23.96 14.00
CA SER A 187 14.27 -24.96 15.00
C SER A 187 15.16 -24.94 16.25
N LEU A 188 16.45 -24.70 16.05
CA LEU A 188 17.43 -24.56 17.16
C LEU A 188 17.19 -23.27 17.97
N SER A 189 16.80 -22.17 17.32
CA SER A 189 16.54 -20.90 18.01
C SER A 189 15.25 -20.89 18.83
N LEU A 190 14.28 -21.77 18.52
CA LEU A 190 13.01 -21.92 19.25
C LEU A 190 13.11 -22.90 20.43
N SER A 191 14.25 -23.60 20.58
CA SER A 191 14.52 -24.57 21.66
C SER A 191 15.33 -24.01 22.81
N LEU A 192 15.69 -22.73 22.80
CA LEU A 192 16.38 -21.97 23.85
C LEU A 192 15.41 -21.03 24.57
#